data_81d6018037dce41c0f674f86c687b046
#
_entry.id   81d6018037dce41c0f674f86c687b046
#
_cell.length_a   1.000
_cell.length_b   1.000
_cell.length_c   1.000
_cell.angle_alpha   90.00
_cell.angle_beta   90.00
_cell.angle_gamma   90.00
#
_symmetry.space_group_name_H-M   'P 1'
#
loop_
_entity.id
_entity.type
_entity.pdbx_description
1 polymer ?
#
loop_
_entity_poly.entity_id
_entity_poly.type
_entity_poly.pdbx_seq_one_letter_code
_entity_poly.pdbx_strand_id
1 'polypeptide(L)'
;MESFAPFFHTIQEKGASFLRSKQQGWPLALSLLIVFAVGGLSYLLTGKAAMDRYAALPKPPLSPPGWLFPAVWTVLYGLMGVSAWLVWKKAGWSRALEPYGLQLLLNAAWSPVFFRLELAWAAFAILVVLEAVILWMIAAFRRVDRRAGTLQIPYALWVAFAGYLNAAGALLRK
;
A
#
# COMPACT_ATOMS: atom_id res chain seq x y z
N MET A 1 51.72 29.99 8.52
CA MET A 1 51.08 28.66 8.69
C MET A 1 49.59 28.85 8.76
N GLU A 2 48.93 28.90 7.61
CA GLU A 2 47.47 29.02 7.57
C GLU A 2 46.83 27.64 7.85
N SER A 3 45.86 27.68 8.74
CA SER A 3 45.22 26.52 9.32
C SER A 3 44.41 25.74 8.26
N PHE A 4 44.79 24.49 7.96
CA PHE A 4 44.01 23.53 7.16
C PHE A 4 42.73 23.04 7.85
N ALA A 5 42.38 23.58 9.01
CA ALA A 5 41.20 23.23 9.82
C ALA A 5 39.85 23.32 9.06
N PRO A 6 39.56 24.41 8.28
CA PRO A 6 38.29 24.50 7.58
C PRO A 6 38.12 23.46 6.48
N PHE A 7 39.20 23.02 5.82
CA PHE A 7 39.15 22.00 4.78
C PHE A 7 38.74 20.62 5.33
N PHE A 8 39.35 20.22 6.45
CA PHE A 8 39.02 18.95 7.12
C PHE A 8 37.57 18.95 7.67
N HIS A 9 37.10 20.09 8.20
CA HIS A 9 35.73 20.22 8.68
C HIS A 9 34.71 20.02 7.55
N THR A 10 34.95 20.62 6.39
CA THR A 10 34.10 20.47 5.20
C THR A 10 34.05 19.02 4.65
N ILE A 11 35.18 18.31 4.65
CA ILE A 11 35.23 16.89 4.23
C ILE A 11 34.47 16.02 5.22
N GLN A 12 34.62 16.27 6.52
CA GLN A 12 33.98 15.52 7.57
C GLN A 12 32.45 15.73 7.55
N GLU A 13 31.97 16.95 7.33
CA GLU A 13 30.55 17.25 7.14
C GLU A 13 29.96 16.61 5.88
N LYS A 14 30.65 16.66 4.75
CA LYS A 14 30.23 16.01 3.51
C LYS A 14 30.22 14.48 3.64
N GLY A 15 31.21 13.91 4.30
CA GLY A 15 31.26 12.48 4.60
C GLY A 15 30.12 12.04 5.53
N ALA A 16 29.85 12.80 6.59
CA ALA A 16 28.75 12.54 7.52
C ALA A 16 27.38 12.69 6.84
N SER A 17 27.20 13.70 5.97
CA SER A 17 25.96 13.90 5.22
C SER A 17 25.73 12.79 4.20
N PHE A 18 26.77 12.32 3.51
CA PHE A 18 26.71 11.18 2.58
C PHE A 18 26.38 9.87 3.28
N LEU A 19 26.98 9.58 4.43
CA LEU A 19 26.65 8.40 5.25
C LEU A 19 25.23 8.48 5.81
N ARG A 20 24.80 9.66 6.24
CA ARG A 20 23.42 9.91 6.72
C ARG A 20 22.38 9.73 5.59
N SER A 21 22.70 10.12 4.36
CA SER A 21 21.82 9.93 3.20
C SER A 21 21.71 8.45 2.80
N LYS A 22 22.79 7.67 2.86
CA LYS A 22 22.79 6.22 2.64
C LYS A 22 21.99 5.47 3.72
N GLN A 23 22.07 5.91 4.98
CA GLN A 23 21.27 5.33 6.07
C GLN A 23 19.78 5.63 5.96
N GLN A 24 19.37 6.65 5.20
CA GLN A 24 17.96 7.00 5.02
C GLN A 24 17.28 6.32 3.82
N GLY A 25 18.05 5.78 2.89
CA GLY A 25 17.50 5.17 1.65
C GLY A 25 17.05 3.72 1.82
N TRP A 26 17.76 2.91 2.59
CA TRP A 26 17.43 1.50 2.75
C TRP A 26 16.06 1.24 3.42
N PRO A 27 15.58 2.05 4.41
CA PRO A 27 14.26 1.81 4.98
C PRO A 27 13.13 2.14 4.03
N LEU A 28 13.31 3.11 3.13
CA LEU A 28 12.35 3.38 2.06
C LEU A 28 12.30 2.21 1.07
N ALA A 29 13.48 1.71 0.65
CA ALA A 29 13.57 0.55 -0.23
C ALA A 29 12.93 -0.68 0.41
N LEU A 30 13.16 -0.94 1.71
CA LEU A 30 12.54 -2.02 2.44
C LEU A 30 11.02 -1.86 2.53
N SER A 31 10.53 -0.66 2.84
CA SER A 31 9.10 -0.38 2.91
C SER A 31 8.40 -0.62 1.58
N LEU A 32 9.00 -0.18 0.47
CA LEU A 32 8.50 -0.45 -0.87
C LEU A 32 8.57 -1.95 -1.20
N LEU A 33 9.66 -2.61 -0.89
CA LEU A 33 9.81 -4.06 -1.11
C LEU A 33 8.73 -4.86 -0.40
N ILE A 34 8.44 -4.56 0.86
CA ILE A 34 7.40 -5.24 1.64
C ILE A 34 6.04 -5.12 0.95
N VAL A 35 5.62 -3.91 0.59
CA VAL A 35 4.29 -3.71 0.02
C VAL A 35 4.15 -4.32 -1.36
N PHE A 36 5.17 -4.24 -2.22
CA PHE A 36 5.16 -4.90 -3.51
C PHE A 36 5.26 -6.42 -3.40
N ALA A 37 6.00 -6.95 -2.42
CA ALA A 37 6.04 -8.39 -2.14
C ALA A 37 4.67 -8.93 -1.70
N VAL A 38 3.94 -8.18 -0.86
CA VAL A 38 2.56 -8.53 -0.45
C VAL A 38 1.63 -8.53 -1.67
N GLY A 39 1.70 -7.53 -2.54
CA GLY A 39 0.93 -7.47 -3.77
C GLY A 39 1.26 -8.63 -4.74
N GLY A 40 2.54 -8.94 -4.91
CA GLY A 40 3.01 -10.07 -5.70
C GLY A 40 2.53 -11.41 -5.14
N LEU A 41 2.61 -11.60 -3.82
CA LEU A 41 2.11 -12.80 -3.15
C LEU A 41 0.59 -12.94 -3.36
N SER A 42 -0.17 -11.87 -3.19
CA SER A 42 -1.61 -11.86 -3.44
C SER A 42 -1.94 -12.27 -4.88
N TYR A 43 -1.19 -11.76 -5.87
CA TYR A 43 -1.33 -12.14 -7.27
C TYR A 43 -1.03 -13.63 -7.49
N LEU A 44 0.05 -14.16 -6.92
CA LEU A 44 0.42 -15.57 -7.01
C LEU A 44 -0.64 -16.49 -6.38
N LEU A 45 -1.16 -16.11 -5.21
CA LEU A 45 -2.22 -16.85 -4.52
C LEU A 45 -3.55 -16.84 -5.30
N THR A 46 -3.84 -15.74 -6.00
CA THR A 46 -5.02 -15.61 -6.86
C THR A 46 -4.92 -16.51 -8.07
N GLY A 47 -3.78 -16.49 -8.76
CA GLY A 47 -3.50 -17.27 -9.97
C GLY A 47 -4.14 -16.66 -11.24
N LYS A 48 -3.39 -16.73 -12.35
CA LYS A 48 -3.82 -16.15 -13.64
C LYS A 48 -5.16 -16.72 -14.14
N ALA A 49 -5.36 -18.03 -14.03
CA ALA A 49 -6.59 -18.68 -14.49
C ALA A 49 -7.86 -18.15 -13.80
N ALA A 50 -7.78 -17.79 -12.51
CA ALA A 50 -8.91 -17.17 -11.80
C ALA A 50 -9.20 -15.76 -12.32
N MET A 51 -8.15 -14.99 -12.61
CA MET A 51 -8.30 -13.67 -13.20
C MET A 51 -8.89 -13.71 -14.62
N ASP A 52 -8.45 -14.65 -15.43
CA ASP A 52 -8.97 -14.84 -16.81
C ASP A 52 -10.46 -15.24 -16.76
N ARG A 53 -10.87 -16.15 -15.84
CA ARG A 53 -12.29 -16.48 -15.64
C ARG A 53 -13.10 -15.24 -15.25
N TYR A 54 -12.62 -14.46 -14.30
CA TYR A 54 -13.31 -13.22 -13.92
C TYR A 54 -13.39 -12.23 -15.08
N ALA A 55 -12.36 -12.13 -15.92
CA ALA A 55 -12.36 -11.24 -17.08
C ALA A 55 -13.48 -11.54 -18.08
N ALA A 56 -13.90 -12.79 -18.19
CA ALA A 56 -14.98 -13.25 -19.07
C ALA A 56 -16.40 -13.00 -18.51
N LEU A 57 -16.55 -12.68 -17.21
CA LEU A 57 -17.84 -12.45 -16.59
C LEU A 57 -18.44 -11.07 -16.96
N PRO A 58 -19.77 -10.92 -16.97
CA PRO A 58 -20.43 -9.62 -17.06
C PRO A 58 -19.90 -8.66 -15.99
N LYS A 59 -19.66 -7.42 -16.40
CA LYS A 59 -19.12 -6.40 -15.51
C LYS A 59 -20.21 -5.47 -15.02
N PRO A 60 -20.20 -5.07 -13.74
CA PRO A 60 -21.09 -4.05 -13.24
C PRO A 60 -20.86 -2.69 -13.95
N PRO A 61 -21.86 -1.80 -13.94
CA PRO A 61 -21.69 -0.44 -14.43
C PRO A 61 -20.44 0.23 -13.82
N LEU A 62 -19.83 1.15 -14.54
CA LEU A 62 -18.61 1.88 -14.15
C LEU A 62 -17.34 1.00 -13.98
N SER A 63 -17.38 -0.27 -14.38
CA SER A 63 -16.17 -1.12 -14.34
C SER A 63 -15.09 -0.54 -15.25
N PRO A 64 -13.92 -0.23 -14.73
CA PRO A 64 -12.82 0.26 -15.55
C PRO A 64 -12.23 -0.87 -16.41
N PRO A 65 -11.51 -0.53 -17.48
CA PRO A 65 -10.79 -1.53 -18.27
C PRO A 65 -9.76 -2.26 -17.43
N GLY A 66 -9.55 -3.56 -17.71
CA GLY A 66 -8.71 -4.44 -16.89
C GLY A 66 -7.27 -3.96 -16.67
N TRP A 67 -6.69 -3.26 -17.64
CA TRP A 67 -5.33 -2.72 -17.53
C TRP A 67 -5.19 -1.62 -16.47
N LEU A 68 -6.30 -0.94 -16.10
CA LEU A 68 -6.26 0.13 -15.10
C LEU A 68 -5.96 -0.41 -13.69
N PHE A 69 -6.44 -1.62 -13.37
CA PHE A 69 -6.22 -2.21 -12.04
C PHE A 69 -4.74 -2.32 -11.66
N PRO A 70 -3.87 -3.00 -12.44
CA PRO A 70 -2.46 -3.07 -12.08
C PRO A 70 -1.77 -1.71 -12.06
N ALA A 71 -2.16 -0.77 -12.93
CA ALA A 71 -1.60 0.58 -12.94
C ALA A 71 -1.93 1.33 -11.64
N VAL A 72 -3.19 1.33 -11.22
CA VAL A 72 -3.63 1.98 -9.97
C VAL A 72 -2.97 1.31 -8.76
N TRP A 73 -2.97 -0.02 -8.67
CA TRP A 73 -2.35 -0.73 -7.56
C TRP A 73 -0.85 -0.46 -7.44
N THR A 74 -0.14 -0.32 -8.56
CA THR A 74 1.29 0.05 -8.55
C THR A 74 1.49 1.42 -7.88
N VAL A 75 0.68 2.41 -8.24
CA VAL A 75 0.73 3.75 -7.63
C VAL A 75 0.38 3.68 -6.15
N LEU A 76 -0.71 2.97 -5.79
CA LEU A 76 -1.15 2.85 -4.40
C LEU A 76 -0.10 2.16 -3.52
N TYR A 77 0.53 1.08 -3.98
CA TYR A 77 1.62 0.43 -3.26
C TYR A 77 2.82 1.37 -3.09
N GLY A 78 3.16 2.16 -4.09
CA GLY A 78 4.17 3.20 -3.95
C GLY A 78 3.83 4.21 -2.84
N LEU A 79 2.60 4.72 -2.84
CA LEU A 79 2.12 5.65 -1.80
C LEU A 79 2.10 5.01 -0.40
N MET A 80 1.69 3.74 -0.29
CA MET A 80 1.72 2.98 0.96
C MET A 80 3.15 2.84 1.50
N GLY A 81 4.11 2.45 0.65
CA GLY A 81 5.50 2.29 1.05
C GLY A 81 6.13 3.61 1.51
N VAL A 82 5.92 4.69 0.76
CA VAL A 82 6.40 6.03 1.14
C VAL A 82 5.76 6.50 2.45
N SER A 83 4.47 6.29 2.61
CA SER A 83 3.73 6.67 3.80
C SER A 83 4.22 5.95 5.06
N ALA A 84 4.39 4.64 5.00
CA ALA A 84 4.92 3.84 6.10
C ALA A 84 6.36 4.24 6.45
N TRP A 85 7.21 4.51 5.46
CA TRP A 85 8.55 5.04 5.66
C TRP A 85 8.55 6.39 6.38
N LEU A 86 7.66 7.33 6.01
CA LEU A 86 7.55 8.63 6.69
C LEU A 86 7.22 8.48 8.17
N VAL A 87 6.28 7.56 8.51
CA VAL A 87 5.93 7.25 9.90
C VAL A 87 7.10 6.62 10.62
N TRP A 88 7.72 5.59 10.03
CA TRP A 88 8.85 4.89 10.62
C TRP A 88 10.04 5.83 10.88
N LYS A 89 10.34 6.73 9.93
CA LYS A 89 11.41 7.72 10.06
C LYS A 89 11.23 8.66 11.25
N LYS A 90 9.98 9.00 11.61
CA LYS A 90 9.66 9.92 12.71
C LYS A 90 9.46 9.22 14.05
N ALA A 91 8.82 8.06 14.06
CA ALA A 91 8.37 7.38 15.27
C ALA A 91 8.97 5.98 15.47
N GLY A 92 9.83 5.51 14.54
CA GLY A 92 10.38 4.15 14.57
C GLY A 92 9.28 3.08 14.50
N TRP A 93 9.54 1.92 15.12
CA TRP A 93 8.55 0.87 15.31
C TRP A 93 7.57 1.29 16.40
N SER A 94 6.47 1.89 16.01
CA SER A 94 5.44 2.40 16.92
C SER A 94 4.08 1.79 16.62
N ARG A 95 3.16 1.88 17.58
CA ARG A 95 1.76 1.43 17.40
C ARG A 95 1.05 2.10 16.22
N ALA A 96 1.55 3.22 15.73
CA ALA A 96 1.02 3.85 14.53
C ALA A 96 1.12 2.96 13.28
N LEU A 97 2.07 1.99 13.25
CA LEU A 97 2.23 1.04 12.17
C LEU A 97 1.36 -0.23 12.29
N GLU A 98 0.68 -0.44 13.42
CA GLU A 98 -0.20 -1.61 13.60
C GLU A 98 -1.30 -1.70 12.52
N PRO A 99 -2.08 -0.62 12.24
CA PRO A 99 -3.09 -0.68 11.18
C PRO A 99 -2.48 -0.86 9.78
N TYR A 100 -1.22 -0.46 9.58
CA TYR A 100 -0.52 -0.70 8.31
C TYR A 100 -0.25 -2.20 8.09
N GLY A 101 0.21 -2.92 9.09
CA GLY A 101 0.38 -4.38 9.01
C GLY A 101 -0.95 -5.10 8.76
N LEU A 102 -1.99 -4.71 9.50
CA LEU A 102 -3.31 -5.32 9.38
C LEU A 102 -3.94 -5.09 7.99
N GLN A 103 -3.86 -3.86 7.44
CA GLN A 103 -4.38 -3.60 6.11
C GLN A 103 -3.64 -4.38 5.02
N LEU A 104 -2.32 -4.61 5.15
CA LEU A 104 -1.57 -5.43 4.20
C LEU A 104 -2.07 -6.89 4.19
N LEU A 105 -2.37 -7.46 5.35
CA LEU A 105 -2.92 -8.81 5.47
C LEU A 105 -4.30 -8.91 4.82
N LEU A 106 -5.20 -7.97 5.12
CA LEU A 106 -6.54 -7.93 4.54
C LEU A 106 -6.50 -7.71 3.03
N ASN A 107 -5.63 -6.82 2.56
CA ASN A 107 -5.42 -6.57 1.14
C ASN A 107 -4.93 -7.84 0.41
N ALA A 108 -3.95 -8.55 0.99
CA ALA A 108 -3.45 -9.80 0.43
C ALA A 108 -4.52 -10.89 0.38
N ALA A 109 -5.40 -10.96 1.38
CA ALA A 109 -6.44 -11.97 1.48
C ALA A 109 -7.62 -11.73 0.52
N TRP A 110 -7.95 -10.46 0.23
CA TRP A 110 -9.12 -10.11 -0.56
C TRP A 110 -9.09 -10.73 -1.96
N SER A 111 -7.98 -10.58 -2.69
CA SER A 111 -7.88 -11.01 -4.09
C SER A 111 -8.08 -12.52 -4.29
N PRO A 112 -7.40 -13.43 -3.54
CA PRO A 112 -7.68 -14.86 -3.65
C PRO A 112 -9.10 -15.22 -3.22
N VAL A 113 -9.67 -14.58 -2.21
CA VAL A 113 -11.07 -14.84 -1.79
C VAL A 113 -12.05 -14.44 -2.89
N PHE A 114 -11.83 -13.31 -3.54
CA PHE A 114 -12.71 -12.81 -4.59
C PHE A 114 -12.58 -13.57 -5.90
N PHE A 115 -11.35 -13.76 -6.41
CA PHE A 115 -11.11 -14.31 -7.74
C PHE A 115 -10.96 -15.82 -7.75
N ARG A 116 -10.25 -16.40 -6.75
CA ARG A 116 -9.96 -17.83 -6.76
C ARG A 116 -11.03 -18.66 -6.09
N LEU A 117 -11.50 -18.23 -4.90
CA LEU A 117 -12.56 -18.91 -4.15
C LEU A 117 -13.95 -18.50 -4.62
N GLU A 118 -14.09 -17.42 -5.38
CA GLU A 118 -15.34 -16.88 -5.94
C GLU A 118 -16.38 -16.53 -4.85
N LEU A 119 -15.91 -16.29 -3.61
CA LEU A 119 -16.74 -15.95 -2.45
C LEU A 119 -16.98 -14.43 -2.41
N ALA A 120 -17.80 -13.92 -3.33
CA ALA A 120 -17.98 -12.49 -3.55
C ALA A 120 -18.46 -11.73 -2.30
N TRP A 121 -19.35 -12.29 -1.48
CA TRP A 121 -19.84 -11.64 -0.26
C TRP A 121 -18.82 -11.69 0.88
N ALA A 122 -18.04 -12.77 1.00
CA ALA A 122 -16.92 -12.83 1.95
C ALA A 122 -15.83 -11.82 1.57
N ALA A 123 -15.52 -11.70 0.28
CA ALA A 123 -14.59 -10.68 -0.22
C ALA A 123 -15.11 -9.26 0.04
N PHE A 124 -16.40 -9.01 -0.10
CA PHE A 124 -17.01 -7.73 0.25
C PHE A 124 -16.86 -7.41 1.73
N ALA A 125 -17.09 -8.38 2.62
CA ALA A 125 -16.88 -8.21 4.05
C ALA A 125 -15.41 -7.87 4.38
N ILE A 126 -14.45 -8.50 3.69
CA ILE A 126 -13.03 -8.15 3.82
C ILE A 126 -12.79 -6.70 3.41
N LEU A 127 -13.38 -6.22 2.30
CA LEU A 127 -13.23 -4.82 1.87
C LEU A 127 -13.82 -3.82 2.89
N VAL A 128 -14.95 -4.14 3.50
CA VAL A 128 -15.56 -3.29 4.54
C VAL A 128 -14.63 -3.16 5.75
N VAL A 129 -14.08 -4.29 6.22
CA VAL A 129 -13.10 -4.27 7.33
C VAL A 129 -11.81 -3.57 6.92
N LEU A 130 -11.33 -3.81 5.70
CA LEU A 130 -10.15 -3.16 5.14
C LEU A 130 -10.33 -1.63 5.11
N GLU A 131 -11.48 -1.14 4.64
CA GLU A 131 -11.78 0.29 4.61
C GLU A 131 -11.74 0.91 6.01
N ALA A 132 -12.34 0.26 7.02
CA ALA A 132 -12.28 0.72 8.40
C ALA A 132 -10.83 0.78 8.93
N VAL A 133 -10.01 -0.23 8.59
CA VAL A 133 -8.58 -0.26 8.97
C VAL A 133 -7.79 0.82 8.24
N ILE A 134 -8.08 1.11 6.98
CA ILE A 134 -7.44 2.21 6.23
C ILE A 134 -7.77 3.56 6.88
N LEU A 135 -9.01 3.80 7.25
CA LEU A 135 -9.41 5.04 7.94
C LEU A 135 -8.72 5.18 9.31
N TRP A 136 -8.61 4.08 10.06
CA TRP A 136 -7.81 4.05 11.29
C TRP A 136 -6.34 4.35 11.00
N MET A 137 -5.73 3.74 9.98
CA MET A 137 -4.35 3.98 9.55
C MET A 137 -4.15 5.45 9.18
N ILE A 138 -5.05 6.06 8.42
CA ILE A 138 -4.98 7.48 8.06
C ILE A 138 -4.95 8.35 9.33
N ALA A 139 -5.83 8.06 10.30
CA ALA A 139 -5.87 8.80 11.56
C ALA A 139 -4.59 8.61 12.39
N ALA A 140 -4.08 7.38 12.50
CA ALA A 140 -2.85 7.06 13.20
C ALA A 140 -1.63 7.73 12.56
N PHE A 141 -1.51 7.64 11.24
CA PHE A 141 -0.42 8.24 10.47
C PHE A 141 -0.42 9.76 10.55
N ARG A 142 -1.59 10.41 10.47
CA ARG A 142 -1.70 11.88 10.60
C ARG A 142 -1.22 12.41 11.94
N ARG A 143 -1.32 11.63 13.00
CA ARG A 143 -0.81 12.00 14.34
C ARG A 143 0.72 12.02 14.38
N VAL A 144 1.39 11.24 13.54
CA VAL A 144 2.86 11.18 13.43
C VAL A 144 3.36 12.13 12.34
N ASP A 145 2.77 12.02 11.14
CA ASP A 145 3.08 12.83 9.96
C ASP A 145 1.81 13.05 9.14
N ARG A 146 1.39 14.31 9.05
CA ARG A 146 0.18 14.67 8.29
C ARG A 146 0.27 14.26 6.82
N ARG A 147 1.47 14.32 6.22
CA ARG A 147 1.69 13.91 4.83
C ARG A 147 1.48 12.41 4.65
N ALA A 148 2.01 11.61 5.59
CA ALA A 148 1.85 10.16 5.56
C ALA A 148 0.38 9.74 5.53
N GLY A 149 -0.47 10.31 6.40
CA GLY A 149 -1.90 10.00 6.38
C GLY A 149 -2.61 10.52 5.13
N THR A 150 -2.23 11.69 4.60
CA THR A 150 -2.84 12.24 3.38
C THR A 150 -2.53 11.39 2.14
N LEU A 151 -1.33 10.79 2.05
CA LEU A 151 -0.95 9.88 0.96
C LEU A 151 -1.81 8.61 0.91
N GLN A 152 -2.56 8.27 1.97
CA GLN A 152 -3.43 7.11 2.01
C GLN A 152 -4.88 7.40 1.55
N ILE A 153 -5.25 8.66 1.35
CA ILE A 153 -6.60 9.02 0.90
C ILE A 153 -6.95 8.39 -0.46
N PRO A 154 -6.07 8.41 -1.50
CA PRO A 154 -6.36 7.73 -2.75
C PRO A 154 -6.62 6.22 -2.58
N TYR A 155 -5.95 5.58 -1.61
CA TYR A 155 -6.16 4.18 -1.32
C TYR A 155 -7.54 3.93 -0.71
N ALA A 156 -7.99 4.72 0.26
CA ALA A 156 -9.34 4.62 0.80
C ALA A 156 -10.40 4.78 -0.30
N LEU A 157 -10.27 5.80 -1.15
CA LEU A 157 -11.20 6.01 -2.26
C LEU A 157 -11.24 4.83 -3.24
N TRP A 158 -10.07 4.23 -3.52
CA TRP A 158 -10.00 3.06 -4.41
C TRP A 158 -10.63 1.82 -3.79
N VAL A 159 -10.42 1.57 -2.49
CA VAL A 159 -11.02 0.43 -1.80
C VAL A 159 -12.53 0.57 -1.68
N ALA A 160 -13.05 1.76 -1.39
CA ALA A 160 -14.48 2.05 -1.42
C ALA A 160 -15.09 1.77 -2.81
N PHE A 161 -14.40 2.19 -3.88
CA PHE A 161 -14.80 1.90 -5.25
C PHE A 161 -14.74 0.40 -5.58
N ALA A 162 -13.69 -0.31 -5.13
CA ALA A 162 -13.59 -1.77 -5.27
C ALA A 162 -14.74 -2.48 -4.52
N GLY A 163 -15.14 -1.97 -3.36
CA GLY A 163 -16.31 -2.43 -2.62
C GLY A 163 -17.59 -2.32 -3.44
N TYR A 164 -17.82 -1.19 -4.09
CA TYR A 164 -18.93 -1.01 -5.02
C TYR A 164 -18.88 -2.06 -6.15
N LEU A 165 -17.75 -2.21 -6.84
CA LEU A 165 -17.61 -3.17 -7.93
C LEU A 165 -17.83 -4.62 -7.47
N ASN A 166 -17.36 -4.96 -6.28
CA ASN A 166 -17.52 -6.28 -5.69
C ASN A 166 -19.01 -6.57 -5.40
N ALA A 167 -19.70 -5.65 -4.71
CA ALA A 167 -21.11 -5.82 -4.35
C ALA A 167 -22.00 -5.85 -5.59
N ALA A 168 -21.82 -4.91 -6.52
CA ALA A 168 -22.58 -4.86 -7.76
C ALA A 168 -22.35 -6.11 -8.62
N GLY A 169 -21.10 -6.59 -8.72
CA GLY A 169 -20.78 -7.83 -9.41
C GLY A 169 -21.36 -9.08 -8.74
N ALA A 170 -21.48 -9.10 -7.41
CA ALA A 170 -22.11 -10.19 -6.68
C ALA A 170 -23.62 -10.24 -6.93
N LEU A 171 -24.27 -9.08 -7.07
CA LEU A 171 -25.71 -8.98 -7.37
C LEU A 171 -26.04 -9.42 -8.82
N LEU A 172 -25.14 -9.15 -9.77
CA LEU A 172 -25.33 -9.55 -11.18
C LEU A 172 -25.20 -11.07 -11.40
N ARG A 173 -24.61 -11.80 -10.42
CA ARG A 173 -24.36 -13.26 -10.52
C ARG A 173 -25.42 -14.10 -9.79
N LYS A 174 -26.47 -13.45 -9.29
CA LYS A 174 -27.67 -14.14 -8.80
C LYS A 174 -28.58 -14.49 -9.96
#